data_aad9cd3627c3b2ef66f79df55cb415bb
#
_entry.id   aad9cd3627c3b2ef66f79df55cb415bb
#
_cell.length_a   1.000
_cell.length_b   1.000
_cell.length_c   1.000
_cell.angle_alpha   90.00
_cell.angle_beta   90.00
_cell.angle_gamma   90.00
#
_symmetry.space_group_name_H-M   'P 1'
#
loop_
_entity.id
_entity.type
_entity.pdbx_description
1 polymer ?
#
loop_
_entity_poly.entity_id
_entity_poly.type
_entity_poly.pdbx_seq_one_letter_code
_entity_poly.pdbx_strand_id
1 'polypeptide(L)'
;MASYNPGMRPTPASPASAAGSPASLSPISALSPLDGRYAGRLGSLRPLMSELGYMHRRVQVEIAWFIALSDAGFTEFKPLSPGARTYLLGLVKNFSEEDGEAIKAIEKTTNHDVKAVEYWIKSKFEARPELERAAEFVHFACTSEDINNTSHALQLKGAREQVVLPSLDAVIDKLREMAQAFADVPMLSRTHGQTASPTTVGKEMANVVVRLQTARERIAAVRLMGKMNGAVGNYNAHLSAWPEFDWEAFSRHVVETPEPLGLGLTFQPYSIQIEPHDYMAELFDAVARTNTILIDLSRDIWGYVSLGYFKQKLKPGE
;
A
#
# COMPACT_ATOMS: atom_id res chain seq x y z
N MET A 1 -8.37 15.43 -60.86
CA MET A 1 -7.12 16.21 -60.79
C MET A 1 -7.34 17.31 -59.76
N ALA A 2 -6.93 17.10 -58.52
CA ALA A 2 -6.98 18.11 -57.49
C ALA A 2 -5.53 18.50 -57.18
N SER A 3 -5.23 19.80 -57.28
CA SER A 3 -3.92 20.41 -57.19
C SER A 3 -3.42 20.40 -55.72
N TYR A 4 -2.24 19.87 -55.52
CA TYR A 4 -1.45 19.92 -54.30
C TYR A 4 -0.84 21.33 -54.14
N ASN A 5 -1.09 21.95 -52.98
CA ASN A 5 -0.53 23.27 -52.65
C ASN A 5 0.57 23.07 -51.58
N PRO A 6 1.87 23.27 -51.88
CA PRO A 6 2.96 23.15 -50.92
C PRO A 6 3.32 24.51 -50.32
N GLY A 7 2.75 24.89 -49.21
CA GLY A 7 3.10 26.19 -48.63
C GLY A 7 2.45 26.57 -47.31
N MET A 8 2.56 25.73 -46.25
CA MET A 8 2.46 26.20 -44.89
C MET A 8 3.42 25.41 -44.00
N ARG A 9 4.57 26.00 -43.67
CA ARG A 9 5.41 25.52 -42.57
C ARG A 9 4.73 25.89 -41.27
N PRO A 10 4.61 24.96 -40.28
CA PRO A 10 4.13 25.32 -38.96
C PRO A 10 5.17 26.24 -38.30
N THR A 11 4.72 27.33 -37.74
CA THR A 11 5.51 28.23 -36.89
C THR A 11 5.97 27.47 -35.67
N PRO A 12 7.25 27.59 -35.22
CA PRO A 12 7.69 26.93 -34.01
C PRO A 12 6.95 27.57 -32.82
N ALA A 13 6.36 26.70 -31.98
CA ALA A 13 5.75 27.11 -30.73
C ALA A 13 6.81 27.76 -29.84
N SER A 14 6.47 28.92 -29.26
CA SER A 14 7.29 29.58 -28.26
C SER A 14 7.63 28.64 -27.12
N PRO A 15 8.85 28.71 -26.54
CA PRO A 15 9.19 27.89 -25.39
C PRO A 15 8.26 28.24 -24.22
N ALA A 16 7.59 27.20 -23.70
CA ALA A 16 6.82 27.33 -22.48
C ALA A 16 7.69 27.92 -21.38
N SER A 17 7.20 28.96 -20.73
CA SER A 17 7.84 29.63 -19.60
C SER A 17 8.25 28.62 -18.54
N ALA A 18 9.46 28.82 -17.99
CA ALA A 18 10.02 28.04 -16.90
C ALA A 18 8.96 27.72 -15.83
N ALA A 19 8.73 26.43 -15.60
CA ALA A 19 7.93 25.97 -14.48
C ALA A 19 8.60 26.45 -13.19
N GLY A 20 7.95 27.41 -12.52
CA GLY A 20 8.29 27.76 -11.15
C GLY A 20 8.24 26.50 -10.28
N SER A 21 9.03 26.48 -9.22
CA SER A 21 8.99 25.43 -8.18
C SER A 21 7.53 25.06 -7.88
N PRO A 22 7.19 23.78 -7.74
CA PRO A 22 5.82 23.39 -7.46
C PRO A 22 5.39 24.09 -6.17
N ALA A 23 4.51 25.08 -6.32
CA ALA A 23 3.86 25.70 -5.18
C ALA A 23 3.18 24.57 -4.39
N SER A 24 3.36 24.54 -3.08
CA SER A 24 2.67 23.61 -2.21
C SER A 24 1.18 23.61 -2.59
N LEU A 25 0.66 22.49 -3.04
CA LEU A 25 -0.73 22.38 -3.50
C LEU A 25 -1.65 22.81 -2.37
N SER A 26 -2.35 23.94 -2.59
CA SER A 26 -3.39 24.38 -1.66
C SER A 26 -4.56 23.38 -1.71
N PRO A 27 -5.17 23.02 -0.58
CA PRO A 27 -6.37 22.20 -0.56
C PRO A 27 -7.50 22.72 -1.46
N ILE A 28 -7.56 24.04 -1.70
CA ILE A 28 -8.58 24.67 -2.58
C ILE A 28 -8.31 24.37 -4.05
N SER A 29 -7.06 24.23 -4.47
CA SER A 29 -6.66 23.95 -5.85
C SER A 29 -6.37 22.45 -6.12
N ALA A 30 -6.56 21.59 -5.12
CA ALA A 30 -6.33 20.15 -5.26
C ALA A 30 -7.36 19.50 -6.20
N LEU A 31 -6.89 18.66 -7.12
CA LEU A 31 -7.75 17.95 -8.08
C LEU A 31 -8.49 16.76 -7.42
N SER A 32 -7.95 16.22 -6.34
CA SER A 32 -8.54 15.12 -5.60
C SER A 32 -9.06 15.59 -4.23
N PRO A 33 -10.27 15.16 -3.81
CA PRO A 33 -10.74 15.39 -2.44
C PRO A 33 -9.80 14.83 -1.36
N LEU A 34 -9.01 13.80 -1.68
CA LEU A 34 -8.04 13.20 -0.76
C LEU A 34 -6.89 14.16 -0.45
N ASP A 35 -6.47 14.99 -1.41
CA ASP A 35 -5.44 16.00 -1.25
C ASP A 35 -6.01 17.40 -0.96
N GLY A 36 -7.32 17.53 -1.04
CA GLY A 36 -8.08 18.75 -0.72
C GLY A 36 -8.82 18.64 0.61
N ARG A 37 -10.15 18.56 0.51
CA ARG A 37 -11.08 18.59 1.65
C ARG A 37 -10.77 17.59 2.76
N TYR A 38 -10.30 16.40 2.41
CA TYR A 38 -10.03 15.31 3.36
C TYR A 38 -8.56 15.11 3.69
N ALA A 39 -7.65 15.94 3.17
CA ALA A 39 -6.21 15.82 3.37
C ALA A 39 -5.80 15.68 4.84
N GLY A 40 -6.40 16.48 5.72
CA GLY A 40 -6.12 16.45 7.16
C GLY A 40 -6.57 15.18 7.89
N ARG A 41 -7.38 14.32 7.24
CA ARG A 41 -7.85 13.03 7.80
C ARG A 41 -7.03 11.83 7.35
N LEU A 42 -6.10 12.02 6.40
CA LEU A 42 -5.35 10.95 5.75
C LEU A 42 -3.88 10.89 6.19
N GLY A 43 -3.51 11.62 7.25
CA GLY A 43 -2.13 11.71 7.70
C GLY A 43 -1.47 10.35 7.97
N SER A 44 -2.19 9.41 8.58
CA SER A 44 -1.68 8.06 8.87
C SER A 44 -1.53 7.17 7.62
N LEU A 45 -2.27 7.47 6.55
CA LEU A 45 -2.23 6.69 5.32
C LEU A 45 -1.12 7.17 4.35
N ARG A 46 -0.77 8.47 4.39
CA ARG A 46 0.22 9.07 3.48
C ARG A 46 1.57 8.37 3.47
N PRO A 47 2.25 8.08 4.59
CA PRO A 47 3.54 7.40 4.58
C PRO A 47 3.49 5.96 4.03
N LEU A 48 2.29 5.38 3.94
CA LEU A 48 2.08 4.01 3.47
C LEU A 48 1.70 3.94 1.99
N MET A 49 0.79 4.82 1.53
CA MET A 49 0.10 4.70 0.24
C MET A 49 0.47 5.81 -0.76
N SER A 50 1.33 6.76 -0.39
CA SER A 50 1.86 7.75 -1.31
C SER A 50 2.97 7.17 -2.20
N GLU A 51 3.42 7.95 -3.19
CA GLU A 51 4.61 7.60 -3.98
C GLU A 51 5.86 7.44 -3.11
N LEU A 52 6.01 8.29 -2.07
CA LEU A 52 7.08 8.13 -1.08
C LEU A 52 6.98 6.78 -0.36
N GLY A 53 5.79 6.40 0.08
CA GLY A 53 5.54 5.08 0.68
C GLY A 53 5.88 3.94 -0.29
N TYR A 54 5.58 4.09 -1.57
CA TYR A 54 5.91 3.10 -2.58
C TYR A 54 7.43 2.98 -2.80
N MET A 55 8.15 4.10 -2.93
CA MET A 55 9.63 4.10 -3.01
C MET A 55 10.26 3.47 -1.76
N HIS A 56 9.74 3.78 -0.58
CA HIS A 56 10.20 3.16 0.67
C HIS A 56 10.08 1.62 0.61
N ARG A 57 8.94 1.09 0.13
CA ARG A 57 8.76 -0.36 0.01
C ARG A 57 9.67 -0.99 -1.03
N ARG A 58 9.96 -0.31 -2.14
CA ARG A 58 10.97 -0.76 -3.11
C ARG A 58 12.35 -0.89 -2.47
N VAL A 59 12.78 0.11 -1.70
CA VAL A 59 14.05 0.05 -0.95
C VAL A 59 14.03 -1.12 0.04
N GLN A 60 12.92 -1.34 0.75
CA GLN A 60 12.78 -2.46 1.67
C GLN A 60 12.94 -3.82 0.96
N VAL A 61 12.30 -4.00 -0.18
CA VAL A 61 12.39 -5.26 -0.95
C VAL A 61 13.79 -5.50 -1.46
N GLU A 62 14.43 -4.49 -2.05
CA GLU A 62 15.81 -4.58 -2.55
C GLU A 62 16.79 -4.94 -1.42
N ILE A 63 16.65 -4.31 -0.26
CA ILE A 63 17.53 -4.58 0.89
C ILE A 63 17.29 -5.98 1.46
N ALA A 64 16.03 -6.43 1.56
CA ALA A 64 15.72 -7.78 2.02
C ALA A 64 16.30 -8.84 1.06
N TRP A 65 16.13 -8.65 -0.25
CA TRP A 65 16.72 -9.52 -1.27
C TRP A 65 18.25 -9.55 -1.19
N PHE A 66 18.88 -8.38 -1.12
CA PHE A 66 20.34 -8.26 -1.02
C PHE A 66 20.91 -8.95 0.23
N ILE A 67 20.29 -8.74 1.40
CA ILE A 67 20.72 -9.41 2.64
C ILE A 67 20.56 -10.92 2.52
N ALA A 68 19.42 -11.40 2.01
CA ALA A 68 19.16 -12.82 1.83
C ALA A 68 20.18 -13.47 0.87
N LEU A 69 20.52 -12.82 -0.24
CA LEU A 69 21.55 -13.27 -1.18
C LEU A 69 22.91 -13.44 -0.49
N SER A 70 23.27 -12.53 0.43
CA SER A 70 24.53 -12.65 1.17
C SER A 70 24.58 -13.91 2.05
N ASP A 71 23.42 -14.41 2.48
CA ASP A 71 23.28 -15.60 3.34
C ASP A 71 23.11 -16.89 2.55
N ALA A 72 22.93 -16.80 1.23
CA ALA A 72 22.67 -17.94 0.37
C ALA A 72 23.84 -18.91 0.21
N GLY A 73 25.02 -18.53 0.66
CA GLY A 73 26.23 -19.38 0.62
C GLY A 73 27.03 -19.28 -0.69
N PHE A 74 26.76 -18.28 -1.54
CA PHE A 74 27.52 -18.06 -2.76
C PHE A 74 28.97 -17.67 -2.47
N THR A 75 29.91 -18.15 -3.28
CA THR A 75 31.33 -17.82 -3.12
C THR A 75 31.62 -16.35 -3.43
N GLU A 76 30.84 -15.79 -4.32
CA GLU A 76 30.96 -14.42 -4.83
C GLU A 76 30.34 -13.38 -3.89
N PHE A 77 29.38 -13.79 -3.06
CA PHE A 77 28.71 -12.91 -2.11
C PHE A 77 28.69 -13.52 -0.70
N LYS A 78 29.66 -13.14 0.10
CA LYS A 78 29.81 -13.62 1.47
C LYS A 78 28.79 -12.99 2.42
N PRO A 79 28.43 -13.68 3.53
CA PRO A 79 27.57 -13.11 4.55
C PRO A 79 28.07 -11.74 5.02
N LEU A 80 27.15 -10.78 5.05
CA LEU A 80 27.44 -9.42 5.49
C LEU A 80 27.74 -9.36 6.98
N SER A 81 28.68 -8.49 7.36
CA SER A 81 28.97 -8.21 8.75
C SER A 81 27.75 -7.66 9.50
N PRO A 82 27.66 -7.83 10.83
CA PRO A 82 26.56 -7.24 11.63
C PRO A 82 26.44 -5.72 11.46
N GLY A 83 27.57 -5.03 11.28
CA GLY A 83 27.58 -3.58 11.01
C GLY A 83 26.95 -3.21 9.67
N ALA A 84 27.29 -3.95 8.59
CA ALA A 84 26.70 -3.75 7.28
C ALA A 84 25.18 -4.02 7.29
N ARG A 85 24.74 -5.10 7.93
CA ARG A 85 23.30 -5.41 8.09
C ARG A 85 22.55 -4.32 8.84
N THR A 86 23.09 -3.88 9.98
CA THR A 86 22.48 -2.80 10.76
C THR A 86 22.35 -1.52 9.93
N TYR A 87 23.37 -1.20 9.14
CA TYR A 87 23.33 -0.05 8.25
C TYR A 87 22.24 -0.18 7.18
N LEU A 88 22.15 -1.31 6.49
CA LEU A 88 21.14 -1.56 5.45
C LEU A 88 19.71 -1.51 5.98
N LEU A 89 19.46 -2.17 7.12
CA LEU A 89 18.17 -2.08 7.80
C LEU A 89 17.87 -0.65 8.28
N GLY A 90 18.92 0.11 8.62
CA GLY A 90 18.83 1.53 8.95
C GLY A 90 18.37 2.39 7.78
N LEU A 91 18.81 2.10 6.54
CA LEU A 91 18.31 2.79 5.34
C LEU A 91 16.80 2.62 5.16
N VAL A 92 16.28 1.42 5.43
CA VAL A 92 14.84 1.15 5.37
C VAL A 92 14.12 1.88 6.50
N LYS A 93 14.60 1.72 7.74
CA LYS A 93 13.93 2.28 8.93
C LYS A 93 13.84 3.80 8.93
N ASN A 94 14.88 4.47 8.43
CA ASN A 94 15.01 5.93 8.46
C ASN A 94 14.76 6.58 7.10
N PHE A 95 14.12 5.86 6.15
CA PHE A 95 13.81 6.41 4.83
C PHE A 95 12.96 7.66 4.95
N SER A 96 13.40 8.74 4.31
CA SER A 96 12.83 10.08 4.45
C SER A 96 12.31 10.65 3.14
N GLU A 97 11.68 11.82 3.20
CA GLU A 97 11.22 12.55 2.02
C GLU A 97 12.41 13.00 1.16
N GLU A 98 13.52 13.40 1.81
CA GLU A 98 14.78 13.78 1.12
C GLU A 98 15.35 12.60 0.34
N ASP A 99 15.26 11.37 0.88
CA ASP A 99 15.68 10.16 0.17
C ASP A 99 14.79 9.91 -1.05
N GLY A 100 13.49 10.12 -0.90
CA GLY A 100 12.53 10.04 -2.01
C GLY A 100 12.82 11.07 -3.10
N GLU A 101 13.11 12.31 -2.74
CA GLU A 101 13.51 13.37 -3.68
C GLU A 101 14.82 13.04 -4.40
N ALA A 102 15.78 12.45 -3.70
CA ALA A 102 17.05 12.00 -4.29
C ALA A 102 16.82 10.89 -5.34
N ILE A 103 15.93 9.92 -5.05
CA ILE A 103 15.52 8.89 -6.02
C ILE A 103 14.83 9.53 -7.24
N LYS A 104 13.92 10.49 -7.03
CA LYS A 104 13.26 11.20 -8.14
C LYS A 104 14.24 12.03 -8.98
N ALA A 105 15.30 12.56 -8.39
CA ALA A 105 16.34 13.24 -9.12
C ALA A 105 17.12 12.29 -10.04
N ILE A 106 17.43 11.08 -9.58
CA ILE A 106 18.04 10.02 -10.39
C ILE A 106 17.10 9.57 -11.51
N GLU A 107 15.81 9.37 -11.19
CA GLU A 107 14.80 8.95 -12.15
C GLU A 107 14.67 9.91 -13.35
N LYS A 108 14.79 11.22 -13.14
CA LYS A 108 14.81 12.22 -14.22
C LYS A 108 15.88 11.96 -15.27
N THR A 109 17.00 11.33 -14.88
CA THR A 109 18.13 11.02 -15.78
C THR A 109 17.99 9.62 -16.36
N THR A 110 17.60 8.63 -15.54
CA THR A 110 17.48 7.23 -15.96
C THR A 110 16.21 6.95 -16.76
N ASN A 111 15.20 7.78 -16.58
CA ASN A 111 13.85 7.61 -17.11
C ASN A 111 13.25 6.23 -16.74
N HIS A 112 13.63 5.71 -15.57
CA HIS A 112 13.19 4.41 -15.07
C HIS A 112 13.17 4.41 -13.53
N ASP A 113 12.01 4.21 -12.96
CA ASP A 113 11.74 4.35 -11.51
C ASP A 113 12.44 3.32 -10.63
N VAL A 114 12.33 2.02 -10.96
CA VAL A 114 13.01 0.95 -10.18
C VAL A 114 14.52 1.05 -10.31
N LYS A 115 15.04 1.40 -11.51
CA LYS A 115 16.46 1.61 -11.72
C LYS A 115 17.01 2.79 -10.91
N ALA A 116 16.19 3.82 -10.69
CA ALA A 116 16.56 4.94 -9.84
C ALA A 116 16.73 4.51 -8.37
N VAL A 117 15.87 3.62 -7.87
CA VAL A 117 16.00 3.02 -6.53
C VAL A 117 17.29 2.22 -6.42
N GLU A 118 17.60 1.37 -7.40
CA GLU A 118 18.85 0.59 -7.44
C GLU A 118 20.06 1.51 -7.36
N TYR A 119 20.12 2.57 -8.18
CA TYR A 119 21.26 3.50 -8.17
C TYR A 119 21.35 4.29 -6.87
N TRP A 120 20.22 4.67 -6.29
CA TRP A 120 20.21 5.31 -4.98
C TRP A 120 20.78 4.38 -3.90
N ILE A 121 20.39 3.10 -3.86
CA ILE A 121 20.96 2.12 -2.93
C ILE A 121 22.47 1.98 -3.14
N LYS A 122 22.91 1.80 -4.40
CA LYS A 122 24.36 1.71 -4.73
C LYS A 122 25.12 2.95 -4.29
N SER A 123 24.55 4.15 -4.40
CA SER A 123 25.20 5.38 -3.91
C SER A 123 25.38 5.40 -2.39
N LYS A 124 24.50 4.74 -1.64
CA LYS A 124 24.63 4.59 -0.17
C LYS A 124 25.75 3.62 0.23
N PHE A 125 26.31 2.87 -0.71
CA PHE A 125 27.42 1.95 -0.45
C PHE A 125 28.79 2.65 -0.49
N GLU A 126 28.86 3.86 -1.04
CA GLU A 126 30.08 4.65 -1.09
C GLU A 126 30.75 4.76 0.28
N ALA A 127 32.07 4.67 0.32
CA ALA A 127 32.91 4.63 1.52
C ALA A 127 32.66 3.43 2.47
N ARG A 128 32.01 2.37 1.97
CA ARG A 128 31.78 1.11 2.69
C ARG A 128 32.32 -0.08 1.87
N PRO A 129 33.64 -0.40 1.98
CA PRO A 129 34.30 -1.36 1.07
C PRO A 129 33.63 -2.74 1.00
N GLU A 130 32.98 -3.17 2.07
CA GLU A 130 32.22 -4.44 2.09
C GLU A 130 31.00 -4.39 1.16
N LEU A 131 30.23 -3.29 1.20
CA LEU A 131 29.03 -3.11 0.38
C LEU A 131 29.39 -2.73 -1.07
N GLU A 132 30.42 -1.89 -1.27
CA GLU A 132 30.89 -1.53 -2.61
C GLU A 132 31.29 -2.76 -3.44
N ARG A 133 31.99 -3.72 -2.84
CA ARG A 133 32.37 -4.98 -3.52
C ARG A 133 31.15 -5.82 -3.91
N ALA A 134 30.05 -5.70 -3.19
CA ALA A 134 28.82 -6.46 -3.41
C ALA A 134 27.75 -5.68 -4.19
N ALA A 135 28.05 -4.45 -4.64
CA ALA A 135 27.05 -3.54 -5.21
C ALA A 135 26.28 -4.14 -6.41
N GLU A 136 26.91 -5.01 -7.20
CA GLU A 136 26.27 -5.67 -8.34
C GLU A 136 25.22 -6.72 -7.95
N PHE A 137 25.15 -7.11 -6.68
CA PHE A 137 24.07 -7.95 -6.16
C PHE A 137 22.78 -7.19 -5.80
N VAL A 138 22.80 -5.85 -5.81
CA VAL A 138 21.58 -5.06 -5.76
C VAL A 138 20.76 -5.35 -7.03
N HIS A 139 19.49 -5.65 -6.87
CA HIS A 139 18.58 -6.03 -7.97
C HIS A 139 18.99 -7.31 -8.72
N PHE A 140 19.86 -8.15 -8.14
CA PHE A 140 20.41 -9.31 -8.82
C PHE A 140 19.31 -10.27 -9.27
N ALA A 141 19.31 -10.59 -10.58
CA ALA A 141 18.38 -11.49 -11.27
C ALA A 141 16.90 -11.07 -11.22
N CYS A 142 16.56 -9.96 -10.56
CA CYS A 142 15.20 -9.44 -10.49
C CYS A 142 14.78 -8.76 -11.80
N THR A 143 13.49 -8.78 -12.05
CA THR A 143 12.83 -7.81 -12.93
C THR A 143 12.18 -6.70 -12.10
N SER A 144 11.87 -5.56 -12.71
CA SER A 144 11.20 -4.46 -12.01
C SER A 144 9.92 -4.89 -11.30
N GLU A 145 9.18 -5.83 -11.88
CA GLU A 145 7.93 -6.33 -11.30
C GLU A 145 8.15 -7.24 -10.08
N ASP A 146 9.29 -7.87 -9.90
CA ASP A 146 9.61 -8.55 -8.63
C ASP A 146 9.60 -7.54 -7.47
N ILE A 147 10.13 -6.35 -7.72
CA ILE A 147 10.18 -5.27 -6.74
C ILE A 147 8.81 -4.56 -6.62
N ASN A 148 8.15 -4.27 -7.74
CA ASN A 148 6.90 -3.53 -7.76
C ASN A 148 5.75 -4.30 -7.11
N ASN A 149 5.55 -5.58 -7.47
CA ASN A 149 4.44 -6.36 -6.93
C ASN A 149 4.55 -6.56 -5.41
N THR A 150 5.74 -6.88 -4.92
CA THR A 150 5.99 -7.04 -3.49
C THR A 150 5.85 -5.71 -2.73
N SER A 151 6.27 -4.60 -3.34
CA SER A 151 6.09 -3.25 -2.77
C SER A 151 4.61 -2.87 -2.67
N HIS A 152 3.79 -3.16 -3.68
CA HIS A 152 2.34 -2.95 -3.61
C HIS A 152 1.71 -3.79 -2.50
N ALA A 153 2.08 -5.08 -2.38
CA ALA A 153 1.59 -5.92 -1.31
C ALA A 153 1.97 -5.39 0.08
N LEU A 154 3.20 -4.88 0.25
CA LEU A 154 3.67 -4.27 1.50
C LEU A 154 2.95 -2.95 1.81
N GLN A 155 2.63 -2.12 0.82
CA GLN A 155 1.80 -0.93 1.01
C GLN A 155 0.41 -1.30 1.53
N LEU A 156 -0.24 -2.26 0.87
CA LEU A 156 -1.57 -2.74 1.26
C LEU A 156 -1.55 -3.43 2.64
N LYS A 157 -0.50 -4.19 2.96
CA LYS A 157 -0.28 -4.76 4.29
C LYS A 157 -0.23 -3.66 5.35
N GLY A 158 0.63 -2.66 5.14
CA GLY A 158 0.75 -1.54 6.06
C GLY A 158 -0.56 -0.76 6.21
N ALA A 159 -1.23 -0.43 5.11
CA ALA A 159 -2.51 0.28 5.13
C ALA A 159 -3.60 -0.53 5.86
N ARG A 160 -3.70 -1.82 5.59
CA ARG A 160 -4.64 -2.73 6.24
C ARG A 160 -4.40 -2.80 7.75
N GLU A 161 -3.17 -3.10 8.16
CA GLU A 161 -2.84 -3.41 9.55
C GLU A 161 -2.73 -2.18 10.44
N GLN A 162 -2.23 -1.07 9.91
CA GLN A 162 -1.95 0.13 10.70
C GLN A 162 -3.07 1.17 10.64
N VAL A 163 -3.96 1.12 9.63
CA VAL A 163 -4.98 2.16 9.43
C VAL A 163 -6.38 1.56 9.32
N VAL A 164 -6.62 0.65 8.37
CA VAL A 164 -7.99 0.18 8.06
C VAL A 164 -8.57 -0.63 9.22
N LEU A 165 -7.86 -1.67 9.67
CA LEU A 165 -8.34 -2.53 10.76
C LEU A 165 -8.49 -1.76 12.07
N PRO A 166 -7.52 -0.95 12.53
CA PRO A 166 -7.69 -0.16 13.77
C PRO A 166 -8.84 0.86 13.68
N SER A 167 -9.04 1.49 12.52
CA SER A 167 -10.14 2.43 12.32
C SER A 167 -11.50 1.74 12.39
N LEU A 168 -11.59 0.54 11.81
CA LEU A 168 -12.80 -0.28 11.86
C LEU A 168 -13.05 -0.81 13.28
N ASP A 169 -12.01 -1.23 13.99
CA ASP A 169 -12.10 -1.65 15.39
C ASP A 169 -12.65 -0.53 16.29
N ALA A 170 -12.20 0.71 16.09
CA ALA A 170 -12.73 1.86 16.83
C ALA A 170 -14.24 2.10 16.58
N VAL A 171 -14.72 1.89 15.35
CA VAL A 171 -16.16 1.98 15.03
C VAL A 171 -16.93 0.83 15.69
N ILE A 172 -16.42 -0.40 15.60
CA ILE A 172 -17.03 -1.59 16.22
C ILE A 172 -17.15 -1.40 17.73
N ASP A 173 -16.09 -0.94 18.39
CA ASP A 173 -16.07 -0.73 19.83
C ASP A 173 -17.08 0.34 20.25
N LYS A 174 -17.17 1.44 19.49
CA LYS A 174 -18.16 2.48 19.77
C LYS A 174 -19.60 1.98 19.63
N LEU A 175 -19.87 1.20 18.59
CA LEU A 175 -21.20 0.59 18.42
C LEU A 175 -21.49 -0.45 19.49
N ARG A 176 -20.50 -1.19 19.98
CA ARG A 176 -20.63 -2.15 21.10
C ARG A 176 -20.98 -1.43 22.41
N GLU A 177 -20.30 -0.31 22.70
CA GLU A 177 -20.66 0.55 23.84
C GLU A 177 -22.11 1.02 23.74
N MET A 178 -22.55 1.48 22.55
CA MET A 178 -23.94 1.91 22.35
C MET A 178 -24.93 0.73 22.49
N ALA A 179 -24.57 -0.44 21.97
CA ALA A 179 -25.40 -1.64 22.12
C ALA A 179 -25.64 -2.00 23.58
N GLN A 180 -24.62 -1.91 24.41
CA GLN A 180 -24.72 -2.15 25.85
C GLN A 180 -25.49 -1.04 26.57
N ALA A 181 -25.15 0.22 26.31
CA ALA A 181 -25.76 1.37 26.96
C ALA A 181 -27.27 1.49 26.68
N PHE A 182 -27.73 1.02 25.52
CA PHE A 182 -29.13 1.12 25.08
C PHE A 182 -29.82 -0.25 25.02
N ALA A 183 -29.29 -1.26 25.72
CA ALA A 183 -29.84 -2.62 25.70
C ALA A 183 -31.33 -2.67 26.15
N ASP A 184 -31.68 -1.87 27.14
CA ASP A 184 -33.02 -1.81 27.72
C ASP A 184 -33.90 -0.65 27.16
N VAL A 185 -33.39 0.11 26.18
CA VAL A 185 -34.13 1.21 25.58
C VAL A 185 -35.10 0.65 24.53
N PRO A 186 -36.40 0.66 24.76
CA PRO A 186 -37.35 0.10 23.83
C PRO A 186 -37.41 0.91 22.55
N MET A 187 -37.55 0.20 21.44
CA MET A 187 -37.72 0.75 20.11
C MET A 187 -38.76 -0.03 19.35
N LEU A 188 -39.57 0.65 18.59
CA LEU A 188 -40.60 0.01 17.76
C LEU A 188 -40.05 -0.22 16.36
N SER A 189 -39.92 -1.48 15.95
CA SER A 189 -39.58 -1.81 14.57
C SER A 189 -40.68 -1.36 13.60
N ARG A 190 -40.28 -1.15 12.35
CA ARG A 190 -41.20 -0.79 11.27
C ARG A 190 -41.00 -1.73 10.07
N THR A 191 -42.11 -2.03 9.39
CA THR A 191 -42.13 -2.75 8.12
C THR A 191 -43.04 -2.02 7.15
N HIS A 192 -42.58 -1.74 5.94
CA HIS A 192 -43.30 -0.93 4.96
C HIS A 192 -43.81 0.42 5.51
N GLY A 193 -43.03 1.05 6.40
CA GLY A 193 -43.39 2.28 7.09
C GLY A 193 -44.40 2.11 8.24
N GLN A 194 -44.97 0.92 8.41
CA GLN A 194 -45.95 0.61 9.47
C GLN A 194 -45.25 0.10 10.73
N THR A 195 -45.92 0.31 11.88
CA THR A 195 -45.48 -0.22 13.16
C THR A 195 -45.48 -1.75 13.16
N ALA A 196 -44.43 -2.34 13.70
CA ALA A 196 -44.23 -3.78 13.81
C ALA A 196 -43.81 -4.19 15.23
N SER A 197 -43.07 -5.29 15.38
CA SER A 197 -42.68 -5.82 16.67
C SER A 197 -41.76 -4.88 17.45
N PRO A 198 -41.89 -4.80 18.78
CA PRO A 198 -40.96 -4.11 19.63
C PRO A 198 -39.56 -4.76 19.59
N THR A 199 -38.54 -3.93 19.68
CA THR A 199 -37.12 -4.30 19.82
C THR A 199 -36.45 -3.32 20.80
N THR A 200 -35.13 -3.26 20.82
CA THR A 200 -34.39 -2.25 21.57
C THR A 200 -33.37 -1.55 20.66
N VAL A 201 -33.01 -0.32 21.01
CA VAL A 201 -31.94 0.44 20.32
C VAL A 201 -30.61 -0.33 20.42
N GLY A 202 -30.33 -0.92 21.56
CA GLY A 202 -29.13 -1.74 21.74
C GLY A 202 -29.06 -2.94 20.81
N LYS A 203 -30.22 -3.60 20.53
CA LYS A 203 -30.27 -4.75 19.59
C LYS A 203 -29.97 -4.31 18.15
N GLU A 204 -30.46 -3.14 17.73
CA GLU A 204 -30.16 -2.57 16.42
C GLU A 204 -28.63 -2.34 16.26
N MET A 205 -27.98 -1.72 17.24
CA MET A 205 -26.53 -1.53 17.25
C MET A 205 -25.77 -2.86 17.27
N ALA A 206 -26.20 -3.83 18.08
CA ALA A 206 -25.55 -5.15 18.20
C ALA A 206 -25.54 -5.92 16.86
N ASN A 207 -26.61 -5.81 16.06
CA ASN A 207 -26.68 -6.40 14.73
C ASN A 207 -25.54 -5.88 13.83
N VAL A 208 -25.30 -4.57 13.84
CA VAL A 208 -24.25 -3.94 13.03
C VAL A 208 -22.87 -4.34 13.56
N VAL A 209 -22.67 -4.40 14.86
CA VAL A 209 -21.42 -4.87 15.48
C VAL A 209 -21.03 -6.25 14.94
N VAL A 210 -21.94 -7.22 14.97
CA VAL A 210 -21.64 -8.59 14.49
C VAL A 210 -21.32 -8.61 12.99
N ARG A 211 -22.08 -7.86 12.17
CA ARG A 211 -21.81 -7.73 10.75
C ARG A 211 -20.43 -7.14 10.45
N LEU A 212 -20.04 -6.07 11.15
CA LEU A 212 -18.74 -5.42 10.99
C LEU A 212 -17.60 -6.29 11.50
N GLN A 213 -17.75 -7.05 12.59
CA GLN A 213 -16.76 -8.02 13.06
C GLN A 213 -16.46 -9.07 11.99
N THR A 214 -17.49 -9.67 11.41
CA THR A 214 -17.34 -10.64 10.31
C THR A 214 -16.66 -10.00 9.09
N ALA A 215 -17.00 -8.76 8.74
CA ALA A 215 -16.40 -8.05 7.63
C ALA A 215 -14.91 -7.74 7.91
N ARG A 216 -14.59 -7.33 9.14
CA ARG A 216 -13.24 -7.08 9.63
C ARG A 216 -12.35 -8.32 9.53
N GLU A 217 -12.87 -9.48 9.94
CA GLU A 217 -12.17 -10.76 9.83
C GLU A 217 -11.85 -11.11 8.37
N ARG A 218 -12.77 -10.86 7.45
CA ARG A 218 -12.56 -11.07 6.01
C ARG A 218 -11.46 -10.17 5.45
N ILE A 219 -11.44 -8.88 5.80
CA ILE A 219 -10.36 -7.96 5.42
C ILE A 219 -9.01 -8.46 5.94
N ALA A 220 -8.96 -8.90 7.20
CA ALA A 220 -7.73 -9.38 7.83
C ALA A 220 -7.21 -10.68 7.20
N ALA A 221 -8.11 -11.54 6.73
CA ALA A 221 -7.79 -12.88 6.22
C ALA A 221 -7.28 -12.87 4.77
N VAL A 222 -7.43 -11.78 4.01
CA VAL A 222 -6.93 -11.72 2.63
C VAL A 222 -5.43 -11.91 2.61
N ARG A 223 -4.98 -12.91 1.85
CA ARG A 223 -3.56 -13.20 1.66
C ARG A 223 -2.96 -12.20 0.68
N LEU A 224 -1.95 -11.46 1.12
CA LEU A 224 -1.24 -10.52 0.27
C LEU A 224 -0.08 -11.26 -0.39
N MET A 225 -0.16 -11.36 -1.73
CA MET A 225 0.73 -12.21 -2.51
C MET A 225 1.98 -11.44 -2.95
N GLY A 226 3.08 -12.16 -3.14
CA GLY A 226 4.31 -11.62 -3.72
C GLY A 226 5.04 -12.68 -4.53
N LYS A 227 5.59 -12.28 -5.68
CA LYS A 227 6.45 -13.12 -6.51
C LYS A 227 7.85 -12.53 -6.59
N MET A 228 8.88 -13.40 -6.61
CA MET A 228 10.29 -13.05 -6.80
C MET A 228 10.92 -14.13 -7.69
N ASN A 229 10.51 -14.21 -8.98
CA ASN A 229 10.85 -15.31 -9.89
C ASN A 229 11.30 -14.82 -11.30
N GLY A 230 11.61 -13.54 -11.42
CA GLY A 230 12.22 -12.96 -12.63
C GLY A 230 11.24 -12.56 -13.71
N ALA A 231 11.80 -12.20 -14.88
CA ALA A 231 11.11 -11.50 -15.95
C ALA A 231 9.94 -12.26 -16.60
N VAL A 232 9.88 -13.56 -16.47
CA VAL A 232 8.80 -14.41 -17.02
C VAL A 232 8.27 -15.43 -16.00
N GLY A 233 8.68 -15.30 -14.74
CA GLY A 233 8.24 -16.20 -13.67
C GLY A 233 8.94 -17.57 -13.63
N ASN A 234 10.05 -17.75 -14.32
CA ASN A 234 10.73 -19.03 -14.48
C ASN A 234 12.19 -19.03 -14.01
N TYR A 235 12.62 -18.03 -13.24
CA TYR A 235 13.99 -17.93 -12.72
C TYR A 235 15.12 -17.96 -13.78
N ASN A 236 14.85 -17.52 -15.02
CA ASN A 236 15.81 -17.64 -16.12
C ASN A 236 17.17 -17.02 -15.81
N ALA A 237 17.20 -15.76 -15.35
CA ALA A 237 18.41 -15.07 -15.00
C ALA A 237 19.11 -15.72 -13.78
N HIS A 238 18.34 -16.13 -12.80
CA HIS A 238 18.81 -16.80 -11.59
C HIS A 238 19.51 -18.12 -11.93
N LEU A 239 18.85 -18.97 -12.72
CA LEU A 239 19.38 -20.27 -13.14
C LEU A 239 20.57 -20.14 -14.11
N SER A 240 20.65 -19.04 -14.86
CA SER A 240 21.87 -18.76 -15.66
C SER A 240 23.10 -18.52 -14.81
N ALA A 241 22.94 -17.92 -13.62
CA ALA A 241 24.05 -17.65 -12.70
C ALA A 241 24.38 -18.87 -11.85
N TRP A 242 23.39 -19.46 -11.21
CA TRP A 242 23.56 -20.65 -10.34
C TRP A 242 22.47 -21.67 -10.64
N PRO A 243 22.68 -22.60 -11.61
CA PRO A 243 21.68 -23.54 -12.10
C PRO A 243 21.25 -24.60 -11.07
N GLU A 244 22.14 -24.94 -10.13
CA GLU A 244 21.86 -25.95 -9.11
C GLU A 244 21.28 -25.40 -7.80
N PHE A 245 21.09 -24.08 -7.72
CA PHE A 245 20.54 -23.45 -6.53
C PHE A 245 19.00 -23.49 -6.52
N ASP A 246 18.40 -23.81 -5.38
CA ASP A 246 16.92 -23.86 -5.23
C ASP A 246 16.35 -22.43 -5.09
N TRP A 247 16.18 -21.77 -6.23
CA TRP A 247 15.65 -20.40 -6.30
C TRP A 247 14.20 -20.28 -5.86
N GLU A 248 13.39 -21.36 -6.02
CA GLU A 248 12.00 -21.33 -5.55
C GLU A 248 11.94 -21.30 -4.02
N ALA A 249 12.66 -22.22 -3.36
CA ALA A 249 12.74 -22.23 -1.91
C ALA A 249 13.35 -20.93 -1.35
N PHE A 250 14.36 -20.39 -2.01
CA PHE A 250 15.00 -19.12 -1.62
C PHE A 250 14.02 -17.95 -1.74
N SER A 251 13.35 -17.80 -2.88
CA SER A 251 12.38 -16.72 -3.10
C SER A 251 11.20 -16.82 -2.12
N ARG A 252 10.71 -18.03 -1.88
CA ARG A 252 9.69 -18.31 -0.87
C ARG A 252 10.16 -17.84 0.52
N HIS A 253 11.39 -18.18 0.89
CA HIS A 253 11.97 -17.76 2.16
C HIS A 253 11.98 -16.24 2.30
N VAL A 254 12.44 -15.49 1.29
CA VAL A 254 12.47 -14.03 1.31
C VAL A 254 11.07 -13.44 1.42
N VAL A 255 10.11 -13.96 0.65
CA VAL A 255 8.74 -13.44 0.61
C VAL A 255 7.98 -13.73 1.90
N GLU A 256 8.12 -14.95 2.47
CA GLU A 256 7.31 -15.40 3.61
C GLU A 256 7.96 -15.10 4.98
N THR A 257 9.28 -14.94 5.04
CA THR A 257 9.95 -14.57 6.30
C THR A 257 9.41 -13.22 6.80
N PRO A 258 9.07 -13.11 8.09
CA PRO A 258 8.60 -11.84 8.66
C PRO A 258 9.63 -10.72 8.55
N GLU A 259 9.13 -9.48 8.47
CA GLU A 259 9.95 -8.28 8.56
C GLU A 259 10.76 -8.24 9.88
N PRO A 260 11.97 -7.68 9.92
CA PRO A 260 12.65 -6.96 8.84
C PRO A 260 13.57 -7.82 7.97
N LEU A 261 13.64 -9.12 8.16
CA LEU A 261 14.55 -10.02 7.43
C LEU A 261 13.96 -10.50 6.11
N GLY A 262 12.66 -10.47 5.98
CA GLY A 262 11.91 -10.79 4.76
C GLY A 262 10.73 -9.82 4.60
N LEU A 263 9.72 -10.24 3.85
CA LEU A 263 8.60 -9.37 3.46
C LEU A 263 7.30 -9.67 4.23
N GLY A 264 7.17 -10.86 4.83
CA GLY A 264 5.98 -11.30 5.56
C GLY A 264 4.73 -11.29 4.69
N LEU A 265 4.87 -11.70 3.43
CA LEU A 265 3.82 -11.86 2.44
C LEU A 265 3.55 -13.34 2.18
N THR A 266 2.58 -13.66 1.32
CA THR A 266 2.36 -15.04 0.84
C THR A 266 3.06 -15.22 -0.50
N PHE A 267 3.87 -16.26 -0.64
CA PHE A 267 4.60 -16.53 -1.87
C PHE A 267 3.67 -17.00 -3.00
N GLN A 268 3.83 -16.39 -4.20
CA GLN A 268 3.15 -16.78 -5.44
C GLN A 268 4.12 -17.49 -6.38
N PRO A 269 4.07 -18.83 -6.48
CA PRO A 269 5.00 -19.58 -7.31
C PRO A 269 4.70 -19.50 -8.80
N TYR A 270 3.43 -19.36 -9.18
CA TYR A 270 3.00 -19.33 -10.57
C TYR A 270 2.63 -17.91 -10.99
N SER A 271 3.49 -17.30 -11.75
CA SER A 271 3.30 -15.97 -12.31
C SER A 271 3.89 -15.87 -13.71
N ILE A 272 3.74 -14.73 -14.32
CA ILE A 272 4.49 -14.32 -15.51
C ILE A 272 5.46 -13.20 -15.07
N GLN A 273 5.69 -12.19 -15.89
CA GLN A 273 6.44 -11.01 -15.45
C GLN A 273 5.72 -10.31 -14.28
N ILE A 274 4.40 -10.21 -14.39
CA ILE A 274 3.53 -9.49 -13.45
C ILE A 274 2.83 -10.52 -12.55
N GLU A 275 2.73 -10.22 -11.26
CA GLU A 275 1.83 -10.90 -10.33
C GLU A 275 0.39 -10.50 -10.73
N PRO A 276 -0.58 -11.44 -10.84
CA PRO A 276 -1.94 -11.14 -11.37
C PRO A 276 -2.74 -10.11 -10.59
N HIS A 277 -2.38 -9.86 -9.33
CA HIS A 277 -3.04 -8.92 -8.41
C HIS A 277 -4.50 -9.24 -8.05
N ASP A 278 -4.94 -10.49 -8.24
CA ASP A 278 -6.28 -10.94 -7.86
C ASP A 278 -6.57 -10.70 -6.37
N TYR A 279 -5.55 -10.84 -5.52
CA TYR A 279 -5.64 -10.56 -4.09
C TYR A 279 -5.97 -9.09 -3.78
N MET A 280 -5.57 -8.15 -4.65
CA MET A 280 -5.93 -6.73 -4.49
C MET A 280 -7.43 -6.55 -4.69
N ALA A 281 -8.00 -7.19 -5.72
CA ALA A 281 -9.43 -7.19 -5.95
C ALA A 281 -10.18 -7.81 -4.75
N GLU A 282 -9.72 -8.95 -4.25
CA GLU A 282 -10.29 -9.59 -3.05
C GLU A 282 -10.27 -8.65 -1.83
N LEU A 283 -9.15 -7.96 -1.58
CA LEU A 283 -9.05 -7.00 -0.48
C LEU A 283 -10.00 -5.81 -0.67
N PHE A 284 -10.04 -5.23 -1.87
CA PHE A 284 -10.91 -4.09 -2.15
C PHE A 284 -12.39 -4.47 -2.13
N ASP A 285 -12.76 -5.66 -2.58
CA ASP A 285 -14.13 -6.19 -2.46
C ASP A 285 -14.53 -6.40 -1.00
N ALA A 286 -13.62 -6.90 -0.16
CA ALA A 286 -13.87 -7.02 1.28
C ALA A 286 -14.10 -5.65 1.94
N VAL A 287 -13.33 -4.62 1.56
CA VAL A 287 -13.53 -3.24 2.02
C VAL A 287 -14.83 -2.65 1.47
N ALA A 288 -15.15 -2.86 0.19
CA ALA A 288 -16.40 -2.38 -0.42
C ALA A 288 -17.63 -2.97 0.26
N ARG A 289 -17.61 -4.26 0.58
CA ARG A 289 -18.69 -4.92 1.36
C ARG A 289 -18.82 -4.36 2.77
N THR A 290 -17.71 -4.03 3.42
CA THR A 290 -17.72 -3.36 4.73
C THR A 290 -18.35 -1.98 4.61
N ASN A 291 -18.01 -1.22 3.58
CA ASN A 291 -18.60 0.10 3.31
C ASN A 291 -20.12 0.01 3.07
N THR A 292 -20.62 -1.07 2.47
CA THR A 292 -22.07 -1.29 2.32
C THR A 292 -22.75 -1.37 3.69
N ILE A 293 -22.16 -2.07 4.67
CA ILE A 293 -22.69 -2.14 6.04
C ILE A 293 -22.69 -0.74 6.69
N LEU A 294 -21.63 0.04 6.50
CA LEU A 294 -21.54 1.40 7.04
C LEU A 294 -22.52 2.36 6.38
N ILE A 295 -22.82 2.18 5.09
CA ILE A 295 -23.88 2.93 4.38
C ILE A 295 -25.27 2.58 4.95
N ASP A 296 -25.56 1.30 5.17
CA ASP A 296 -26.81 0.88 5.80
C ASP A 296 -26.97 1.53 7.18
N LEU A 297 -25.96 1.40 8.04
CA LEU A 297 -25.96 2.03 9.37
C LEU A 297 -26.19 3.54 9.29
N SER A 298 -25.50 4.21 8.37
CA SER A 298 -25.61 5.67 8.22
C SER A 298 -27.02 6.09 7.80
N ARG A 299 -27.65 5.31 6.91
CA ARG A 299 -29.03 5.54 6.48
C ARG A 299 -30.04 5.26 7.60
N ASP A 300 -29.83 4.21 8.38
CA ASP A 300 -30.67 3.88 9.52
C ASP A 300 -30.60 4.98 10.58
N ILE A 301 -29.42 5.44 10.96
CA ILE A 301 -29.25 6.54 11.92
C ILE A 301 -29.92 7.82 11.42
N TRP A 302 -29.76 8.16 10.14
CA TRP A 302 -30.45 9.30 9.52
C TRP A 302 -31.97 9.15 9.57
N GLY A 303 -32.46 7.95 9.26
CA GLY A 303 -33.90 7.61 9.38
C GLY A 303 -34.41 7.69 10.82
N TYR A 304 -33.62 7.20 11.79
CA TYR A 304 -33.99 7.26 13.23
C TYR A 304 -34.07 8.69 13.76
N VAL A 305 -33.22 9.60 13.26
CA VAL A 305 -33.34 11.04 13.56
C VAL A 305 -34.67 11.59 12.99
N SER A 306 -34.98 11.26 11.74
CA SER A 306 -36.25 11.69 11.10
C SER A 306 -37.52 11.17 11.79
N LEU A 307 -37.46 9.96 12.37
CA LEU A 307 -38.53 9.32 13.09
C LEU A 307 -38.59 9.71 14.59
N GLY A 308 -37.64 10.51 15.06
CA GLY A 308 -37.58 10.98 16.44
C GLY A 308 -37.03 9.98 17.45
N TYR A 309 -36.44 8.86 17.02
CA TYR A 309 -35.70 7.94 17.90
C TYR A 309 -34.41 8.53 18.43
N PHE A 310 -33.71 9.33 17.59
CA PHE A 310 -32.55 10.13 17.98
C PHE A 310 -32.82 11.60 17.80
N LYS A 311 -32.18 12.42 18.64
CA LYS A 311 -32.25 13.89 18.58
C LYS A 311 -30.85 14.45 18.44
N GLN A 312 -30.67 15.37 17.50
CA GLN A 312 -29.42 16.11 17.37
C GLN A 312 -29.20 17.02 18.57
N LYS A 313 -27.96 17.04 19.06
CA LYS A 313 -27.52 18.02 20.06
C LYS A 313 -26.79 19.14 19.34
N LEU A 314 -27.18 20.37 19.65
CA LEU A 314 -26.45 21.55 19.21
C LEU A 314 -25.07 21.57 19.88
N LYS A 315 -24.04 21.82 19.11
CA LYS A 315 -22.71 22.10 19.62
C LYS A 315 -22.47 23.60 19.58
N PRO A 316 -21.84 24.21 20.62
CA PRO A 316 -21.48 25.61 20.58
C PRO A 316 -20.56 25.89 19.38
N GLY A 317 -20.94 26.84 18.51
CA GLY A 317 -20.17 27.25 17.35
C GLY A 317 -20.48 26.51 16.04
N GLU A 318 -21.47 25.63 16.01
CA GLU A 318 -22.02 25.01 14.79
C GLU A 318 -23.41 25.60 14.43
#